data_c48507087abae5cf3b57cc5e356857f6
#
_entry.id   c48507087abae5cf3b57cc5e356857f6
#
_cell.length_a   1.000
_cell.length_b   1.000
_cell.length_c   1.000
_cell.angle_alpha   90.00
_cell.angle_beta   90.00
_cell.angle_gamma   90.00
#
_symmetry.space_group_name_H-M   'P 1'
#
loop_
_entity.id
_entity.type
_entity.pdbx_description
1 polymer ?
#
loop_
_entity_poly.entity_id
_entity_poly.type
_entity_poly.pdbx_seq_one_letter_code
_entity_poly.pdbx_strand_id
1 'polypeptide(L)'
;MAMANDYGNPERGPSFEETNFRSALEGMGHELVAFDFMERARVAGKTQMRRELVAAAADARADVAFFCLFTDELDAGTIEDVRRRGGAPTVNWFADDHWRFDNFTKNIAPAFDLAVTTDAASLPKYEAAGLGGKVLLSQWACNRYAYTRVSEDIEHDVTFVGQPHGNRQEIIDRITAAGHPVECWGYGWPAGKLDHAGMVRVFSTSRVNLNLSNSSTPPNTLRVRVGRWLGRGPTGPQPPQIKGRNFEVPGCGGFLLTESVPHLDKYFELGKEVAVYESPDDLVEQVGYWLEHDDERAAVADAGYRRVLAEHTYDHRFEAIFRALQLGGDAA
;
A
#
# COMPACT_ATOMS: atom_id res chain seq x y z
N MET A 1 -16.78 6.33 3.98
CA MET A 1 -15.59 5.85 3.25
C MET A 1 -16.02 5.08 2.01
N ALA A 2 -15.57 5.48 0.82
CA ALA A 2 -15.92 4.86 -0.46
C ALA A 2 -14.69 4.16 -1.04
N MET A 3 -14.68 2.83 -1.07
CA MET A 3 -13.59 2.00 -1.57
C MET A 3 -14.10 0.65 -2.06
N ALA A 4 -13.21 -0.18 -2.62
CA ALA A 4 -13.51 -1.56 -2.96
C ALA A 4 -13.16 -2.49 -1.79
N ASN A 5 -14.11 -3.27 -1.28
CA ASN A 5 -13.87 -4.15 -0.14
C ASN A 5 -13.07 -5.41 -0.51
N ASP A 6 -13.24 -5.92 -1.72
CA ASP A 6 -12.61 -7.16 -2.21
C ASP A 6 -12.22 -7.10 -3.69
N TYR A 7 -12.11 -5.89 -4.25
CA TYR A 7 -11.88 -5.64 -5.68
C TYR A 7 -12.92 -6.31 -6.60
N GLY A 8 -14.17 -6.47 -6.10
CA GLY A 8 -15.28 -7.10 -6.82
C GLY A 8 -15.18 -8.62 -6.94
N ASN A 9 -14.35 -9.26 -6.15
CA ASN A 9 -14.20 -10.71 -6.08
C ASN A 9 -14.02 -11.20 -4.63
N PRO A 10 -15.11 -11.62 -3.96
CA PRO A 10 -15.08 -12.10 -2.57
C PRO A 10 -14.10 -13.26 -2.30
N GLU A 11 -13.83 -14.11 -3.30
CA GLU A 11 -12.88 -15.22 -3.16
C GLU A 11 -11.44 -14.75 -2.93
N ARG A 12 -11.13 -13.51 -3.29
CA ARG A 12 -9.82 -12.91 -3.02
C ARG A 12 -9.62 -12.52 -1.56
N GLY A 13 -10.72 -12.44 -0.80
CA GLY A 13 -10.73 -11.89 0.56
C GLY A 13 -10.64 -10.36 0.56
N PRO A 14 -10.49 -9.75 1.75
CA PRO A 14 -10.46 -8.30 1.90
C PRO A 14 -9.41 -7.63 1.02
N SER A 15 -9.73 -6.46 0.52
CA SER A 15 -8.77 -5.59 -0.17
C SER A 15 -7.69 -5.10 0.80
N PHE A 16 -6.62 -4.55 0.25
CA PHE A 16 -5.60 -3.88 1.04
C PHE A 16 -6.21 -2.71 1.84
N GLU A 17 -7.09 -1.96 1.23
CA GLU A 17 -7.76 -0.80 1.81
C GLU A 17 -8.71 -1.20 2.93
N GLU A 18 -9.45 -2.29 2.75
CA GLU A 18 -10.33 -2.84 3.79
C GLU A 18 -9.52 -3.26 5.03
N THR A 19 -8.42 -4.00 4.81
CA THR A 19 -7.56 -4.47 5.90
C THR A 19 -6.80 -3.33 6.58
N ASN A 20 -6.34 -2.35 5.82
CA ASN A 20 -5.42 -1.34 6.33
C ASN A 20 -6.11 -0.01 6.67
N PHE A 21 -6.99 0.51 5.82
CA PHE A 21 -7.57 1.83 6.05
C PHE A 21 -8.80 1.74 6.95
N ARG A 22 -9.75 0.87 6.60
CA ARG A 22 -10.98 0.74 7.38
C ARG A 22 -10.68 0.31 8.81
N SER A 23 -9.96 -0.79 8.97
CA SER A 23 -9.69 -1.32 10.32
C SER A 23 -8.79 -0.40 11.15
N ALA A 24 -7.91 0.39 10.53
CA ALA A 24 -7.13 1.40 11.26
C ALA A 24 -8.03 2.54 11.75
N LEU A 25 -8.90 3.09 10.91
CA LEU A 25 -9.83 4.15 11.31
C LEU A 25 -10.80 3.69 12.40
N GLU A 26 -11.33 2.46 12.30
CA GLU A 26 -12.15 1.85 13.36
C GLU A 26 -11.35 1.68 14.66
N GLY A 27 -10.09 1.23 14.56
CA GLY A 27 -9.18 1.08 15.70
C GLY A 27 -8.81 2.43 16.36
N MET A 28 -8.80 3.53 15.60
CA MET A 28 -8.63 4.89 16.11
C MET A 28 -9.92 5.43 16.78
N GLY A 29 -11.03 4.68 16.72
CA GLY A 29 -12.31 5.05 17.34
C GLY A 29 -13.23 5.88 16.45
N HIS A 30 -12.97 5.97 15.15
CA HIS A 30 -13.85 6.65 14.20
C HIS A 30 -15.06 5.79 13.86
N GLU A 31 -16.23 6.41 13.75
CA GLU A 31 -17.43 5.78 13.20
C GLU A 31 -17.38 5.83 11.67
N LEU A 32 -17.54 4.68 11.01
CA LEU A 32 -17.42 4.58 9.56
C LEU A 32 -18.73 4.18 8.89
N VAL A 33 -19.14 4.98 7.92
CA VAL A 33 -20.15 4.59 6.94
C VAL A 33 -19.41 4.11 5.69
N ALA A 34 -19.34 2.79 5.50
CA ALA A 34 -18.65 2.18 4.37
C ALA A 34 -19.56 2.08 3.14
N PHE A 35 -18.98 2.36 1.97
CA PHE A 35 -19.65 2.23 0.68
C PHE A 35 -18.73 1.50 -0.32
N ASP A 36 -19.08 0.26 -0.65
CA ASP A 36 -18.38 -0.50 -1.69
C ASP A 36 -18.93 -0.14 -3.07
N PHE A 37 -18.19 0.71 -3.77
CA PHE A 37 -18.61 1.16 -5.11
C PHE A 37 -18.48 0.05 -6.16
N MET A 38 -17.56 -0.93 -6.01
CA MET A 38 -17.42 -2.00 -6.98
C MET A 38 -18.58 -2.99 -6.89
N GLU A 39 -18.94 -3.40 -5.69
CA GLU A 39 -20.09 -4.28 -5.47
C GLU A 39 -21.39 -3.59 -5.89
N ARG A 40 -21.59 -2.31 -5.53
CA ARG A 40 -22.76 -1.55 -5.96
C ARG A 40 -22.84 -1.39 -7.48
N ALA A 41 -21.72 -1.09 -8.13
CA ALA A 41 -21.68 -1.01 -9.59
C ALA A 41 -21.97 -2.34 -10.27
N ARG A 42 -21.53 -3.47 -9.68
CA ARG A 42 -21.81 -4.82 -10.17
C ARG A 42 -23.30 -5.15 -10.08
N VAL A 43 -23.96 -4.79 -8.97
CA VAL A 43 -25.36 -5.11 -8.71
C VAL A 43 -26.32 -4.21 -9.47
N ALA A 44 -26.07 -2.90 -9.45
CA ALA A 44 -27.05 -1.89 -9.92
C ALA A 44 -26.55 -1.06 -11.13
N GLY A 45 -25.30 -1.27 -11.57
CA GLY A 45 -24.66 -0.47 -12.60
C GLY A 45 -24.11 0.85 -12.09
N LYS A 46 -23.12 1.42 -12.83
CA LYS A 46 -22.38 2.64 -12.42
C LYS A 46 -23.29 3.84 -12.15
N THR A 47 -24.31 4.05 -12.96
CA THR A 47 -25.23 5.20 -12.82
C THR A 47 -26.02 5.15 -11.52
N GLN A 48 -26.53 3.99 -11.16
CA GLN A 48 -27.30 3.81 -9.92
C GLN A 48 -26.36 3.85 -8.70
N MET A 49 -25.21 3.19 -8.77
CA MET A 49 -24.18 3.22 -7.74
C MET A 49 -23.79 4.67 -7.39
N ARG A 50 -23.57 5.56 -8.37
CA ARG A 50 -23.24 6.97 -8.15
C ARG A 50 -24.35 7.73 -7.42
N ARG A 51 -25.61 7.48 -7.77
CA ARG A 51 -26.78 8.07 -7.08
C ARG A 51 -26.85 7.62 -5.63
N GLU A 52 -26.63 6.32 -5.38
CA GLU A 52 -26.62 5.74 -4.04
C GLU A 52 -25.48 6.27 -3.19
N LEU A 53 -24.28 6.45 -3.77
CA LEU A 53 -23.15 7.07 -3.07
C LEU A 53 -23.45 8.51 -2.62
N VAL A 54 -24.03 9.31 -3.51
CA VAL A 54 -24.41 10.70 -3.19
C VAL A 54 -25.50 10.75 -2.11
N ALA A 55 -26.47 9.83 -2.14
CA ALA A 55 -27.48 9.72 -1.11
C ALA A 55 -26.89 9.29 0.23
N ALA A 56 -26.05 8.25 0.22
CA ALA A 56 -25.37 7.77 1.44
C ALA A 56 -24.50 8.87 2.08
N ALA A 57 -23.80 9.67 1.27
CA ALA A 57 -23.01 10.80 1.77
C ALA A 57 -23.89 11.88 2.42
N ALA A 58 -25.06 12.18 1.83
CA ALA A 58 -25.99 13.15 2.38
C ALA A 58 -26.61 12.68 3.73
N ASP A 59 -26.87 11.38 3.85
CA ASP A 59 -27.46 10.79 5.05
C ASP A 59 -26.43 10.60 6.18
N ALA A 60 -25.17 10.35 5.84
CA ALA A 60 -24.09 10.02 6.78
C ALA A 60 -23.74 11.16 7.74
N ARG A 61 -23.89 12.43 7.33
CA ARG A 61 -23.44 13.62 8.09
C ARG A 61 -22.01 13.48 8.61
N ALA A 62 -21.13 12.92 7.77
CA ALA A 62 -19.75 12.62 8.12
C ALA A 62 -18.90 13.89 8.19
N ASP A 63 -17.82 13.87 8.98
CA ASP A 63 -16.83 14.94 9.05
C ASP A 63 -15.88 14.92 7.85
N VAL A 64 -15.73 13.77 7.19
CA VAL A 64 -14.90 13.60 5.98
C VAL A 64 -15.47 12.52 5.06
N ALA A 65 -15.41 12.74 3.76
CA ALA A 65 -15.67 11.72 2.75
C ALA A 65 -14.33 11.22 2.17
N PHE A 66 -13.89 10.04 2.61
CA PHE A 66 -12.64 9.42 2.20
C PHE A 66 -12.85 8.44 1.07
N PHE A 67 -12.00 8.51 0.04
CA PHE A 67 -12.05 7.68 -1.16
C PHE A 67 -10.72 6.99 -1.41
N CYS A 68 -10.79 5.81 -2.03
CA CYS A 68 -9.65 5.13 -2.65
C CYS A 68 -10.08 4.65 -4.03
N LEU A 69 -9.86 5.48 -5.04
CA LEU A 69 -10.25 5.23 -6.43
C LEU A 69 -9.04 4.75 -7.23
N PHE A 70 -9.28 3.78 -8.12
CA PHE A 70 -8.24 3.22 -8.98
C PHE A 70 -8.39 3.59 -10.44
N THR A 71 -9.64 3.76 -10.91
CA THR A 71 -9.96 4.01 -12.31
C THR A 71 -11.14 4.97 -12.44
N ASP A 72 -11.97 4.74 -13.45
CA ASP A 72 -13.16 5.53 -13.79
C ASP A 72 -14.44 5.07 -13.04
N GLU A 73 -14.29 4.58 -11.82
CA GLU A 73 -15.43 4.14 -10.99
C GLU A 73 -16.42 5.29 -10.79
N LEU A 74 -15.86 6.46 -10.47
CA LEU A 74 -16.60 7.70 -10.30
C LEU A 74 -16.12 8.77 -11.30
N ASP A 75 -16.97 9.74 -11.58
CA ASP A 75 -16.61 10.95 -12.32
C ASP A 75 -16.53 12.17 -11.38
N ALA A 76 -15.93 13.24 -11.86
CA ALA A 76 -15.75 14.50 -11.11
C ALA A 76 -17.09 15.06 -10.61
N GLY A 77 -18.14 15.01 -11.45
CA GLY A 77 -19.47 15.50 -11.06
C GLY A 77 -20.06 14.74 -9.88
N THR A 78 -19.83 13.42 -9.81
CA THR A 78 -20.26 12.61 -8.66
C THR A 78 -19.52 13.03 -7.37
N ILE A 79 -18.22 13.29 -7.43
CA ILE A 79 -17.44 13.76 -6.27
C ILE A 79 -17.93 15.13 -5.80
N GLU A 80 -18.17 16.05 -6.73
CA GLU A 80 -18.74 17.37 -6.43
C GLU A 80 -20.12 17.28 -5.79
N ASP A 81 -20.96 16.34 -6.26
CA ASP A 81 -22.28 16.10 -5.67
C ASP A 81 -22.17 15.52 -4.26
N VAL A 82 -21.24 14.59 -4.00
CA VAL A 82 -20.95 14.08 -2.65
C VAL A 82 -20.56 15.22 -1.72
N ARG A 83 -19.60 16.05 -2.13
CA ARG A 83 -19.15 17.22 -1.34
C ARG A 83 -20.31 18.18 -1.07
N ARG A 84 -21.06 18.55 -2.10
CA ARG A 84 -22.15 19.53 -1.98
C ARG A 84 -23.31 19.03 -1.11
N ARG A 85 -23.70 17.76 -1.24
CA ARG A 85 -24.87 17.20 -0.54
C ARG A 85 -24.51 16.60 0.80
N GLY A 86 -23.32 16.01 0.94
CA GLY A 86 -22.80 15.50 2.21
C GLY A 86 -22.29 16.60 3.14
N GLY A 87 -21.83 17.73 2.59
CA GLY A 87 -21.31 18.86 3.36
C GLY A 87 -19.89 18.65 3.93
N ALA A 88 -19.31 17.47 3.73
CA ALA A 88 -18.00 17.11 4.23
C ALA A 88 -16.90 17.33 3.18
N PRO A 89 -15.67 17.71 3.58
CA PRO A 89 -14.53 17.71 2.67
C PRO A 89 -14.26 16.30 2.12
N THR A 90 -13.80 16.27 0.87
CA THR A 90 -13.52 15.04 0.14
C THR A 90 -12.03 14.81 -0.01
N VAL A 91 -11.56 13.61 0.26
CA VAL A 91 -10.16 13.22 0.09
C VAL A 91 -10.07 11.91 -0.70
N ASN A 92 -9.11 11.82 -1.63
CA ASN A 92 -8.79 10.55 -2.29
C ASN A 92 -7.34 10.17 -2.07
N TRP A 93 -7.10 8.90 -1.73
CA TRP A 93 -5.78 8.29 -1.66
C TRP A 93 -5.40 7.71 -3.02
N PHE A 94 -4.40 8.32 -3.68
CA PHE A 94 -3.84 7.88 -4.96
C PHE A 94 -2.58 7.05 -4.73
N ALA A 95 -2.65 5.75 -5.01
CA ALA A 95 -1.60 4.80 -4.67
C ALA A 95 -0.48 4.68 -5.71
N ASP A 96 -0.78 4.95 -6.99
CA ASP A 96 0.06 4.56 -8.14
C ASP A 96 0.39 5.74 -9.07
N ASP A 97 0.58 6.93 -8.54
CA ASP A 97 0.78 8.16 -9.32
C ASP A 97 2.03 8.13 -10.22
N HIS A 98 3.02 7.31 -9.91
CA HIS A 98 4.20 7.13 -10.75
C HIS A 98 3.85 6.76 -12.21
N TRP A 99 2.72 6.06 -12.45
CA TRP A 99 2.25 5.74 -13.80
C TRP A 99 0.81 6.15 -14.08
N ARG A 100 0.03 6.47 -13.04
CA ARG A 100 -1.39 6.81 -13.17
C ARG A 100 -1.66 8.31 -13.20
N PHE A 101 -0.71 9.13 -12.79
CA PHE A 101 -0.92 10.57 -12.72
C PHE A 101 -1.45 11.13 -14.05
N ASP A 102 -0.75 10.81 -15.16
CA ASP A 102 -1.04 11.39 -16.46
C ASP A 102 -2.31 10.87 -17.13
N ASN A 103 -2.74 9.66 -16.83
CA ASN A 103 -3.91 9.04 -17.46
C ASN A 103 -5.15 9.00 -16.58
N PHE A 104 -5.03 9.23 -15.28
CA PHE A 104 -6.13 9.15 -14.33
C PHE A 104 -6.12 10.32 -13.33
N THR A 105 -5.11 10.40 -12.47
CA THR A 105 -5.12 11.27 -11.29
C THR A 105 -5.33 12.74 -11.64
N LYS A 106 -4.61 13.28 -12.61
CA LYS A 106 -4.74 14.70 -13.02
C LYS A 106 -6.15 15.09 -13.48
N ASN A 107 -6.96 14.11 -13.92
CA ASN A 107 -8.30 14.35 -14.43
C ASN A 107 -9.36 14.33 -13.31
N ILE A 108 -9.13 13.60 -12.23
CA ILE A 108 -10.11 13.43 -11.15
C ILE A 108 -9.72 14.19 -9.88
N ALA A 109 -8.42 14.35 -9.60
CA ALA A 109 -7.93 15.03 -8.40
C ALA A 109 -8.47 16.47 -8.21
N PRO A 110 -8.71 17.27 -9.27
CA PRO A 110 -9.30 18.61 -9.11
C PRO A 110 -10.66 18.64 -8.40
N ALA A 111 -11.43 17.54 -8.48
CA ALA A 111 -12.76 17.44 -7.85
C ALA A 111 -12.70 17.22 -6.33
N PHE A 112 -11.56 16.79 -5.80
CA PHE A 112 -11.35 16.59 -4.38
C PHE A 112 -10.83 17.84 -3.68
N ASP A 113 -11.11 17.96 -2.38
CA ASP A 113 -10.56 19.02 -1.54
C ASP A 113 -9.10 18.71 -1.19
N LEU A 114 -8.76 17.42 -1.03
CA LEU A 114 -7.39 16.94 -0.79
C LEU A 114 -7.10 15.69 -1.62
N ALA A 115 -5.98 15.69 -2.32
CA ALA A 115 -5.37 14.51 -2.94
C ALA A 115 -4.23 14.00 -2.04
N VAL A 116 -4.21 12.70 -1.74
CA VAL A 116 -3.09 12.06 -1.05
C VAL A 116 -2.32 11.24 -2.05
N THR A 117 -1.02 11.45 -2.19
CA THR A 117 -0.15 10.66 -3.05
C THR A 117 0.93 9.93 -2.26
N THR A 118 1.25 8.68 -2.67
CA THR A 118 2.37 7.91 -2.10
C THR A 118 3.68 8.15 -2.87
N ASP A 119 3.62 8.85 -4.00
CA ASP A 119 4.77 9.04 -4.90
C ASP A 119 5.33 10.46 -4.82
N ALA A 120 6.48 10.61 -4.14
CA ALA A 120 7.16 11.89 -4.03
C ALA A 120 7.58 12.46 -5.40
N ALA A 121 7.88 11.60 -6.39
CA ALA A 121 8.27 12.01 -7.74
C ALA A 121 7.10 12.63 -8.53
N SER A 122 5.86 12.42 -8.10
CA SER A 122 4.68 13.01 -8.72
C SER A 122 4.33 14.42 -8.19
N LEU A 123 4.91 14.88 -7.08
CA LEU A 123 4.62 16.22 -6.54
C LEU A 123 4.81 17.35 -7.56
N PRO A 124 5.91 17.40 -8.37
CA PRO A 124 6.05 18.40 -9.43
C PRO A 124 4.93 18.36 -10.48
N LYS A 125 4.34 17.17 -10.72
CA LYS A 125 3.22 17.04 -11.65
C LYS A 125 1.94 17.63 -11.08
N TYR A 126 1.70 17.50 -9.76
CA TYR A 126 0.60 18.16 -9.07
C TYR A 126 0.76 19.69 -9.12
N GLU A 127 1.98 20.21 -8.89
CA GLU A 127 2.27 21.63 -9.02
C GLU A 127 1.98 22.13 -10.45
N ALA A 128 2.48 21.45 -11.46
CA ALA A 128 2.25 21.78 -12.87
C ALA A 128 0.78 21.73 -13.28
N ALA A 129 -0.03 20.90 -12.61
CA ALA A 129 -1.47 20.80 -12.80
C ALA A 129 -2.27 21.83 -11.97
N GLY A 130 -1.60 22.72 -11.22
CA GLY A 130 -2.25 23.71 -10.36
C GLY A 130 -2.88 23.11 -9.08
N LEU A 131 -2.43 21.93 -8.67
CA LEU A 131 -2.96 21.17 -7.52
C LEU A 131 -1.99 21.16 -6.31
N GLY A 132 -0.88 21.92 -6.35
CA GLY A 132 0.13 21.90 -5.29
C GLY A 132 -0.42 22.23 -3.91
N GLY A 133 -1.37 23.17 -3.82
CA GLY A 133 -2.05 23.50 -2.57
C GLY A 133 -3.12 22.48 -2.10
N LYS A 134 -3.34 21.40 -2.87
CA LYS A 134 -4.35 20.36 -2.60
C LYS A 134 -3.76 18.96 -2.55
N VAL A 135 -2.44 18.82 -2.49
CA VAL A 135 -1.78 17.51 -2.43
C VAL A 135 -1.01 17.34 -1.12
N LEU A 136 -1.18 16.17 -0.52
CA LEU A 136 -0.43 15.70 0.64
C LEU A 136 0.40 14.47 0.23
N LEU A 137 1.71 14.53 0.41
CA LEU A 137 2.55 13.35 0.32
C LEU A 137 2.38 12.50 1.57
N SER A 138 1.88 11.29 1.42
CA SER A 138 1.74 10.33 2.50
C SER A 138 2.07 8.93 2.00
N GLN A 139 2.99 8.25 2.65
CA GLN A 139 3.45 6.92 2.25
C GLN A 139 2.58 5.83 2.88
N TRP A 140 2.70 4.60 2.37
CA TRP A 140 2.21 3.40 3.03
C TRP A 140 2.64 3.39 4.49
N ALA A 141 1.98 2.58 5.31
CA ALA A 141 2.23 2.48 6.73
C ALA A 141 1.87 1.08 7.25
N CYS A 142 2.10 0.84 8.52
CA CYS A 142 1.62 -0.34 9.22
C CYS A 142 0.27 -0.07 9.87
N ASN A 143 -0.68 -0.97 9.69
CA ASN A 143 -1.87 -0.98 10.52
C ASN A 143 -1.57 -1.73 11.83
N ARG A 144 -1.30 -1.00 12.89
CA ARG A 144 -0.94 -1.58 14.21
C ARG A 144 -2.05 -2.42 14.86
N TYR A 145 -3.28 -2.33 14.36
CA TYR A 145 -4.41 -3.13 14.83
C TYR A 145 -4.52 -4.48 14.10
N ALA A 146 -3.87 -4.60 12.95
CA ALA A 146 -3.89 -5.79 12.11
C ALA A 146 -2.52 -6.50 12.05
N TYR A 147 -1.41 -5.75 12.10
CA TYR A 147 -0.05 -6.27 12.05
C TYR A 147 0.60 -6.11 13.42
N THR A 148 0.80 -7.22 14.11
CA THR A 148 1.34 -7.25 15.46
C THR A 148 2.40 -8.35 15.57
N ARG A 149 3.34 -8.19 16.49
CA ARG A 149 4.27 -9.29 16.83
C ARG A 149 3.47 -10.39 17.54
N VAL A 150 3.42 -11.59 16.94
CA VAL A 150 2.63 -12.72 17.45
C VAL A 150 3.46 -13.82 18.11
N SER A 151 4.76 -13.89 17.80
CA SER A 151 5.71 -14.84 18.41
C SER A 151 7.12 -14.27 18.32
N GLU A 152 8.00 -14.73 19.22
CA GLU A 152 9.46 -14.53 19.16
C GLU A 152 10.17 -15.80 18.68
N ASP A 153 9.46 -16.93 18.58
CA ASP A 153 9.99 -18.19 18.06
C ASP A 153 10.19 -18.09 16.54
N ILE A 154 11.34 -18.51 16.07
CA ILE A 154 11.66 -18.56 14.63
C ILE A 154 11.16 -19.89 14.05
N GLU A 155 10.43 -19.81 12.94
CA GLU A 155 9.87 -20.96 12.22
C GLU A 155 10.41 -21.09 10.79
N HIS A 156 10.92 -19.98 10.23
CA HIS A 156 11.37 -19.91 8.84
C HIS A 156 12.74 -19.23 8.75
N ASP A 157 13.59 -19.69 7.83
CA ASP A 157 14.86 -19.03 7.57
C ASP A 157 14.71 -17.83 6.65
N VAL A 158 14.28 -18.04 5.41
CA VAL A 158 14.11 -16.97 4.41
C VAL A 158 12.74 -17.06 3.79
N THR A 159 12.00 -15.96 3.84
CA THR A 159 10.61 -15.93 3.36
C THR A 159 10.36 -14.80 2.35
N PHE A 160 9.43 -15.07 1.44
CA PHE A 160 8.88 -14.07 0.54
C PHE A 160 7.36 -14.20 0.46
N VAL A 161 6.64 -13.15 0.84
CA VAL A 161 5.19 -13.08 0.70
C VAL A 161 4.83 -12.08 -0.41
N GLY A 162 4.44 -12.58 -1.57
CA GLY A 162 4.10 -11.76 -2.75
C GLY A 162 3.88 -12.61 -3.98
N GLN A 163 3.48 -12.00 -5.09
CA GLN A 163 3.29 -12.71 -6.36
C GLN A 163 4.60 -12.81 -7.15
N PRO A 164 4.82 -13.84 -7.99
CA PRO A 164 6.01 -14.00 -8.83
C PRO A 164 5.99 -13.07 -10.05
N HIS A 165 5.85 -11.76 -9.83
CA HIS A 165 5.86 -10.78 -10.91
C HIS A 165 7.28 -10.42 -11.35
N GLY A 166 7.43 -10.09 -12.65
CA GLY A 166 8.70 -9.63 -13.20
C GLY A 166 9.78 -10.71 -13.10
N ASN A 167 10.90 -10.37 -12.48
CA ASN A 167 12.07 -11.25 -12.30
C ASN A 167 12.13 -11.90 -10.90
N ARG A 168 11.05 -11.84 -10.11
CA ARG A 168 11.06 -12.36 -8.74
C ARG A 168 11.37 -13.84 -8.66
N GLN A 169 10.82 -14.64 -9.57
CA GLN A 169 11.14 -16.07 -9.64
C GLN A 169 12.65 -16.28 -9.87
N GLU A 170 13.25 -15.57 -10.83
CA GLU A 170 14.68 -15.66 -11.11
C GLU A 170 15.54 -15.28 -9.88
N ILE A 171 15.14 -14.23 -9.16
CA ILE A 171 15.83 -13.81 -7.93
C ILE A 171 15.74 -14.90 -6.85
N ILE A 172 14.55 -15.47 -6.62
CA ILE A 172 14.34 -16.55 -5.67
C ILE A 172 15.16 -17.79 -6.06
N ASP A 173 15.19 -18.15 -7.33
CA ASP A 173 15.98 -19.28 -7.83
C ASP A 173 17.48 -19.08 -7.60
N ARG A 174 17.99 -17.84 -7.75
CA ARG A 174 19.42 -17.52 -7.48
C ARG A 174 19.76 -17.64 -6.00
N ILE A 175 18.91 -17.13 -5.09
CA ILE A 175 19.11 -17.27 -3.64
C ILE A 175 19.11 -18.75 -3.25
N THR A 176 18.17 -19.51 -3.78
CA THR A 176 18.06 -20.97 -3.52
C THR A 176 19.27 -21.73 -4.06
N ALA A 177 19.75 -21.39 -5.27
CA ALA A 177 20.94 -22.02 -5.87
C ALA A 177 22.23 -21.72 -5.08
N ALA A 178 22.27 -20.60 -4.35
CA ALA A 178 23.36 -20.25 -3.45
C ALA A 178 23.32 -20.99 -2.10
N GLY A 179 22.34 -21.88 -1.89
CA GLY A 179 22.21 -22.69 -0.68
C GLY A 179 21.24 -22.16 0.38
N HIS A 180 20.46 -21.11 0.05
CA HIS A 180 19.49 -20.50 0.95
C HIS A 180 18.06 -20.70 0.41
N PRO A 181 17.36 -21.80 0.71
CA PRO A 181 15.99 -22.02 0.26
C PRO A 181 15.06 -20.89 0.72
N VAL A 182 14.19 -20.43 -0.17
CA VAL A 182 13.22 -19.36 0.12
C VAL A 182 11.81 -19.93 0.12
N GLU A 183 11.11 -19.77 1.22
CA GLU A 183 9.70 -20.13 1.31
C GLU A 183 8.84 -18.97 0.76
N CYS A 184 7.98 -19.30 -0.23
CA CYS A 184 7.24 -18.29 -0.99
C CYS A 184 5.74 -18.51 -0.92
N TRP A 185 4.97 -17.44 -0.59
CA TRP A 185 3.52 -17.44 -0.61
C TRP A 185 2.97 -16.28 -1.43
N GLY A 186 1.83 -16.53 -2.06
CA GLY A 186 1.09 -15.59 -2.90
C GLY A 186 0.49 -16.27 -4.11
N TYR A 187 -0.39 -15.57 -4.80
CA TYR A 187 -0.94 -16.10 -6.05
C TYR A 187 0.17 -16.38 -7.07
N GLY A 188 0.22 -17.60 -7.57
CA GLY A 188 1.22 -18.06 -8.54
C GLY A 188 2.38 -18.87 -7.95
N TRP A 189 2.50 -18.92 -6.62
CA TRP A 189 3.42 -19.85 -5.95
C TRP A 189 2.74 -21.18 -5.60
N PRO A 190 3.48 -22.31 -5.56
CA PRO A 190 2.92 -23.63 -5.24
C PRO A 190 2.23 -23.68 -3.86
N ALA A 191 2.76 -22.97 -2.86
CA ALA A 191 2.18 -22.89 -1.51
C ALA A 191 0.89 -22.07 -1.44
N GLY A 192 0.55 -21.34 -2.52
CA GLY A 192 -0.65 -20.52 -2.58
C GLY A 192 -0.59 -19.27 -1.72
N LYS A 193 -1.77 -18.70 -1.42
CA LYS A 193 -1.93 -17.46 -0.65
C LYS A 193 -2.08 -17.79 0.83
N LEU A 194 -1.43 -17.03 1.69
CA LEU A 194 -1.73 -17.00 3.13
C LEU A 194 -3.00 -16.17 3.39
N ASP A 195 -3.73 -16.51 4.42
CA ASP A 195 -4.65 -15.58 5.04
C ASP A 195 -3.89 -14.50 5.83
N HIS A 196 -4.61 -13.52 6.38
CA HIS A 196 -3.98 -12.40 7.07
C HIS A 196 -3.19 -12.88 8.31
N ALA A 197 -3.76 -13.78 9.10
CA ALA A 197 -3.12 -14.29 10.31
C ALA A 197 -1.84 -15.08 9.99
N GLY A 198 -1.89 -15.93 8.96
CA GLY A 198 -0.71 -16.65 8.45
C GLY A 198 0.37 -15.71 7.93
N MET A 199 0.00 -14.62 7.25
CA MET A 199 0.97 -13.62 6.79
C MET A 199 1.64 -12.90 7.96
N VAL A 200 0.88 -12.46 8.97
CA VAL A 200 1.42 -11.83 10.18
C VAL A 200 2.35 -12.79 10.93
N ARG A 201 1.97 -14.08 11.03
CA ARG A 201 2.81 -15.10 11.64
C ARG A 201 4.14 -15.27 10.89
N VAL A 202 4.11 -15.45 9.57
CA VAL A 202 5.31 -15.54 8.74
C VAL A 202 6.20 -14.31 8.93
N PHE A 203 5.64 -13.10 8.92
CA PHE A 203 6.42 -11.88 9.13
C PHE A 203 7.09 -11.85 10.50
N SER A 204 6.41 -12.30 11.56
CA SER A 204 6.96 -12.31 12.92
C SER A 204 8.00 -13.42 13.15
N THR A 205 7.87 -14.58 12.47
CA THR A 205 8.61 -15.80 12.80
C THR A 205 9.70 -16.16 11.78
N SER A 206 9.97 -15.27 10.82
CA SER A 206 11.03 -15.48 9.82
C SER A 206 12.33 -14.79 10.24
N ARG A 207 13.47 -15.49 10.06
CA ARG A 207 14.80 -14.88 10.26
C ARG A 207 15.01 -13.74 9.26
N VAL A 208 14.68 -13.95 7.99
CA VAL A 208 14.81 -12.96 6.92
C VAL A 208 13.51 -12.88 6.12
N ASN A 209 12.83 -11.75 6.17
CA ASN A 209 11.71 -11.45 5.28
C ASN A 209 12.21 -10.64 4.09
N LEU A 210 12.02 -11.14 2.88
CA LEU A 210 12.42 -10.47 1.66
C LEU A 210 11.33 -9.51 1.16
N ASN A 211 11.72 -8.29 0.76
CA ASN A 211 10.87 -7.43 -0.04
C ASN A 211 11.51 -7.13 -1.40
N LEU A 212 10.95 -7.72 -2.43
CA LEU A 212 11.38 -7.54 -3.82
C LEU A 212 10.51 -6.46 -4.45
N SER A 213 10.99 -5.21 -4.40
CA SER A 213 10.25 -4.02 -4.88
C SER A 213 10.13 -3.96 -6.40
N ASN A 214 11.02 -4.68 -7.11
CA ASN A 214 11.04 -4.73 -8.56
C ASN A 214 9.85 -5.53 -9.11
N SER A 215 8.67 -4.93 -9.08
CA SER A 215 7.42 -5.56 -9.54
C SER A 215 6.99 -5.16 -10.95
N SER A 216 7.81 -4.39 -11.66
CA SER A 216 7.26 -3.48 -12.66
C SER A 216 7.67 -3.74 -14.08
N THR A 217 8.14 -4.93 -14.41
CA THR A 217 8.10 -5.34 -15.81
C THR A 217 6.77 -6.08 -16.03
N PRO A 218 5.75 -5.43 -16.59
CA PRO A 218 4.51 -6.13 -16.90
C PRO A 218 4.86 -7.31 -17.80
N PRO A 219 4.28 -8.49 -17.59
CA PRO A 219 4.54 -9.64 -18.43
C PRO A 219 4.33 -9.26 -19.91
N ASN A 220 5.24 -9.64 -20.78
CA ASN A 220 5.20 -9.29 -22.20
C ASN A 220 4.10 -10.07 -22.96
N THR A 221 2.89 -10.10 -22.41
CA THR A 221 1.73 -10.75 -23.00
C THR A 221 1.11 -9.88 -24.08
N LEU A 222 0.44 -10.51 -25.05
CA LEU A 222 -0.27 -9.81 -26.13
C LEU A 222 -1.27 -8.78 -25.57
N ARG A 223 -1.96 -9.11 -24.48
CA ARG A 223 -2.94 -8.24 -23.80
C ARG A 223 -2.28 -6.99 -23.24
N VAL A 224 -1.10 -7.10 -22.64
CA VAL A 224 -0.32 -5.96 -22.12
C VAL A 224 0.23 -5.12 -23.26
N ARG A 225 0.72 -5.74 -24.33
CA ARG A 225 1.19 -5.03 -25.55
C ARG A 225 0.06 -4.23 -26.20
N VAL A 226 -1.12 -4.82 -26.36
CA VAL A 226 -2.32 -4.14 -26.88
C VAL A 226 -2.78 -3.04 -25.92
N GLY A 227 -2.78 -3.27 -24.62
CA GLY A 227 -3.09 -2.26 -23.62
C GLY A 227 -2.16 -1.05 -23.68
N ARG A 228 -0.84 -1.28 -23.84
CA ARG A 228 0.15 -0.21 -24.04
C ARG A 228 -0.08 0.57 -25.34
N TRP A 229 -0.36 -0.14 -26.42
CA TRP A 229 -0.66 0.49 -27.72
C TRP A 229 -1.92 1.37 -27.64
N LEU A 230 -2.88 1.00 -26.81
CA LEU A 230 -4.10 1.79 -26.53
C LEU A 230 -3.91 2.84 -25.42
N GLY A 231 -2.68 3.12 -24.96
CA GLY A 231 -2.39 4.06 -23.89
C GLY A 231 -2.88 3.61 -22.51
N ARG A 232 -3.17 2.32 -22.35
CA ARG A 232 -3.64 1.72 -21.10
C ARG A 232 -2.53 0.92 -20.42
N GLY A 233 -1.85 1.52 -19.47
CA GLY A 233 -0.79 0.90 -18.68
C GLY A 233 0.60 1.53 -18.87
N PRO A 234 1.59 1.15 -18.04
CA PRO A 234 2.91 1.73 -18.06
C PRO A 234 3.65 1.41 -19.37
N THR A 235 4.33 2.41 -19.93
CA THR A 235 5.01 2.33 -21.23
C THR A 235 6.47 1.83 -21.14
N GLY A 236 7.00 1.61 -19.92
CA GLY A 236 8.39 1.18 -19.70
C GLY A 236 8.59 0.53 -18.32
N PRO A 237 9.85 0.19 -17.97
CA PRO A 237 10.19 -0.22 -16.61
C PRO A 237 9.75 0.84 -15.61
N GLN A 238 9.10 0.42 -14.55
CA GLN A 238 8.72 1.35 -13.49
C GLN A 238 9.85 1.43 -12.47
N PRO A 239 10.15 2.60 -11.90
CA PRO A 239 11.14 2.71 -10.85
C PRO A 239 10.72 1.86 -9.64
N PRO A 240 11.68 1.29 -8.91
CA PRO A 240 11.39 0.61 -7.67
C PRO A 240 10.74 1.58 -6.68
N GLN A 241 9.81 1.06 -5.87
CA GLN A 241 8.99 1.87 -4.99
C GLN A 241 8.91 1.28 -3.59
N ILE A 242 8.73 2.16 -2.62
CA ILE A 242 8.33 1.77 -1.26
C ILE A 242 6.99 1.03 -1.34
N LYS A 243 6.89 -0.11 -0.69
CA LYS A 243 5.69 -0.96 -0.63
C LYS A 243 5.17 -1.03 0.82
N GLY A 244 3.91 -1.44 0.99
CA GLY A 244 3.35 -1.66 2.33
C GLY A 244 4.22 -2.55 3.21
N ARG A 245 4.85 -3.58 2.63
CA ARG A 245 5.77 -4.49 3.35
C ARG A 245 6.94 -3.83 4.00
N ASN A 246 7.40 -2.68 3.52
CA ASN A 246 8.45 -1.93 4.19
C ASN A 246 8.05 -1.51 5.60
N PHE A 247 6.74 -1.42 5.87
CA PHE A 247 6.19 -1.08 7.18
C PHE A 247 5.51 -2.26 7.88
N GLU A 248 4.87 -3.15 7.12
CA GLU A 248 4.12 -4.30 7.65
C GLU A 248 5.05 -5.31 8.33
N VAL A 249 6.17 -5.66 7.70
CA VAL A 249 7.14 -6.62 8.25
C VAL A 249 7.78 -6.10 9.54
N PRO A 250 8.39 -4.90 9.58
CA PRO A 250 8.88 -4.36 10.85
C PRO A 250 7.76 -4.15 11.87
N GLY A 251 6.54 -3.79 11.45
CA GLY A 251 5.37 -3.67 12.32
C GLY A 251 4.95 -4.98 12.99
N CYS A 252 5.30 -6.13 12.40
CA CYS A 252 5.19 -7.45 13.02
C CYS A 252 6.43 -7.84 13.85
N GLY A 253 7.42 -6.95 13.99
CA GLY A 253 8.68 -7.24 14.66
C GLY A 253 9.62 -8.14 13.85
N GLY A 254 9.34 -8.36 12.57
CA GLY A 254 10.17 -9.15 11.67
C GLY A 254 11.35 -8.36 11.12
N PHE A 255 12.46 -9.06 10.86
CA PHE A 255 13.58 -8.49 10.13
C PHE A 255 13.25 -8.37 8.65
N LEU A 256 13.46 -7.19 8.08
CA LEU A 256 13.22 -6.89 6.68
C LEU A 256 14.52 -6.69 5.91
N LEU A 257 14.73 -7.48 4.85
CA LEU A 257 15.74 -7.24 3.82
C LEU A 257 15.03 -6.77 2.54
N THR A 258 15.20 -5.50 2.19
CA THR A 258 14.45 -4.85 1.11
C THR A 258 15.37 -4.27 0.04
N GLU A 259 14.88 -4.18 -1.20
CA GLU A 259 15.56 -3.42 -2.26
C GLU A 259 15.74 -1.97 -1.83
N SER A 260 16.94 -1.43 -2.09
CA SER A 260 17.20 0.00 -1.94
C SER A 260 16.36 0.77 -2.97
N VAL A 261 15.48 1.63 -2.46
CA VAL A 261 14.56 2.39 -3.30
C VAL A 261 14.61 3.89 -2.94
N PRO A 262 14.34 4.79 -3.89
CA PRO A 262 14.36 6.23 -3.62
C PRO A 262 13.49 6.63 -2.44
N HIS A 263 14.02 7.48 -1.57
CA HIS A 263 13.34 8.04 -0.41
C HIS A 263 13.03 7.07 0.74
N LEU A 264 13.51 5.83 0.71
CA LEU A 264 13.35 4.91 1.85
C LEU A 264 14.08 5.44 3.09
N ASP A 265 15.19 6.13 2.89
CA ASP A 265 15.99 6.82 3.90
C ASP A 265 15.23 7.93 4.67
N LYS A 266 14.10 8.40 4.14
CA LYS A 266 13.21 9.34 4.85
C LYS A 266 12.34 8.67 5.91
N TYR A 267 12.20 7.36 5.84
CA TYR A 267 11.34 6.58 6.74
C TYR A 267 12.14 5.71 7.69
N PHE A 268 13.32 5.26 7.28
CA PHE A 268 14.16 4.36 8.06
C PHE A 268 15.64 4.77 8.00
N GLU A 269 16.37 4.54 9.09
CA GLU A 269 17.82 4.54 9.07
C GLU A 269 18.30 3.21 8.46
N LEU A 270 18.74 3.28 7.18
CA LEU A 270 19.12 2.10 6.41
C LEU A 270 20.32 1.39 7.04
N GLY A 271 20.25 0.07 7.15
CA GLY A 271 21.23 -0.77 7.81
C GLY A 271 21.06 -0.86 9.33
N LYS A 272 20.18 -0.05 9.94
CA LYS A 272 19.91 -0.08 11.40
C LYS A 272 18.45 -0.36 11.75
N GLU A 273 17.51 0.10 10.94
CA GLU A 273 16.07 -0.10 11.16
C GLU A 273 15.47 -1.05 10.13
N VAL A 274 16.08 -1.11 8.94
CA VAL A 274 15.83 -2.10 7.89
C VAL A 274 17.14 -2.39 7.17
N ALA A 275 17.34 -3.61 6.71
CA ALA A 275 18.45 -3.98 5.86
C ALA A 275 18.09 -3.75 4.39
N VAL A 276 19.07 -3.32 3.58
CA VAL A 276 18.89 -3.05 2.16
C VAL A 276 19.88 -3.81 1.31
N TYR A 277 19.48 -4.09 0.08
CA TYR A 277 20.34 -4.61 -0.97
C TYR A 277 20.24 -3.76 -2.24
N GLU A 278 21.32 -3.70 -3.01
CA GLU A 278 21.44 -2.84 -4.20
C GLU A 278 21.31 -3.61 -5.52
N SER A 279 21.56 -4.93 -5.50
CA SER A 279 21.50 -5.79 -6.68
C SER A 279 21.11 -7.22 -6.33
N PRO A 280 20.72 -8.05 -7.32
CA PRO A 280 20.46 -9.47 -7.07
C PRO A 280 21.67 -10.25 -6.55
N ASP A 281 22.90 -9.88 -6.90
CA ASP A 281 24.10 -10.53 -6.38
C ASP A 281 24.35 -10.11 -4.93
N ASP A 282 24.27 -8.83 -4.62
CA ASP A 282 24.31 -8.31 -3.25
C ASP A 282 23.22 -8.93 -2.37
N LEU A 283 21.99 -9.12 -2.90
CA LEU A 283 20.93 -9.80 -2.15
C LEU A 283 21.32 -11.20 -1.70
N VAL A 284 21.98 -11.99 -2.55
CA VAL A 284 22.44 -13.33 -2.18
C VAL A 284 23.48 -13.26 -1.05
N GLU A 285 24.43 -12.34 -1.13
CA GLU A 285 25.44 -12.12 -0.09
C GLU A 285 24.79 -11.64 1.22
N GLN A 286 23.87 -10.69 1.16
CA GLN A 286 23.13 -10.18 2.31
C GLN A 286 22.28 -11.27 2.99
N VAL A 287 21.62 -12.16 2.24
CA VAL A 287 20.86 -13.28 2.81
C VAL A 287 21.80 -14.18 3.62
N GLY A 288 22.95 -14.57 3.06
CA GLY A 288 23.95 -15.37 3.76
C GLY A 288 24.45 -14.69 5.04
N TYR A 289 24.83 -13.41 4.94
CA TYR A 289 25.29 -12.62 6.08
C TYR A 289 24.26 -12.58 7.20
N TRP A 290 23.02 -12.18 6.91
CA TRP A 290 21.97 -12.04 7.93
C TRP A 290 21.51 -13.37 8.54
N LEU A 291 21.70 -14.50 7.86
CA LEU A 291 21.44 -15.81 8.44
C LEU A 291 22.51 -16.23 9.47
N GLU A 292 23.72 -15.69 9.39
CA GLU A 292 24.83 -15.98 10.30
C GLU A 292 24.96 -14.99 11.47
N HIS A 293 24.29 -13.80 11.40
CA HIS A 293 24.44 -12.72 12.36
C HIS A 293 23.16 -12.46 13.17
N ASP A 294 22.78 -13.44 14.00
CA ASP A 294 21.50 -13.43 14.73
C ASP A 294 21.31 -12.20 15.62
N ASP A 295 22.33 -11.81 16.40
CA ASP A 295 22.24 -10.66 17.33
C ASP A 295 22.07 -9.33 16.57
N GLU A 296 22.80 -9.14 15.48
CA GLU A 296 22.68 -7.91 14.68
C GLU A 296 21.32 -7.86 13.98
N ARG A 297 20.87 -8.99 13.43
CA ARG A 297 19.56 -9.10 12.80
C ARG A 297 18.43 -8.80 13.77
N ALA A 298 18.51 -9.33 14.99
CA ALA A 298 17.52 -9.06 16.04
C ALA A 298 17.52 -7.57 16.44
N ALA A 299 18.69 -6.94 16.53
CA ALA A 299 18.79 -5.52 16.84
C ALA A 299 18.15 -4.64 15.75
N VAL A 300 18.38 -4.95 14.47
CA VAL A 300 17.76 -4.25 13.33
C VAL A 300 16.25 -4.45 13.33
N ALA A 301 15.76 -5.67 13.53
CA ALA A 301 14.33 -5.96 13.58
C ALA A 301 13.62 -5.19 14.70
N ASP A 302 14.22 -5.14 15.89
CA ASP A 302 13.66 -4.43 17.04
C ASP A 302 13.69 -2.90 16.84
N ALA A 303 14.75 -2.36 16.24
CA ALA A 303 14.83 -0.93 15.90
C ALA A 303 13.76 -0.56 14.85
N GLY A 304 13.60 -1.36 13.80
CA GLY A 304 12.56 -1.17 12.78
C GLY A 304 11.15 -1.25 13.36
N TYR A 305 10.89 -2.20 14.26
CA TYR A 305 9.61 -2.30 14.97
C TYR A 305 9.28 -1.04 15.76
N ARG A 306 10.23 -0.55 16.58
CA ARG A 306 10.05 0.70 17.34
C ARG A 306 9.81 1.88 16.41
N ARG A 307 10.59 2.01 15.34
CA ARG A 307 10.45 3.08 14.35
C ARG A 307 9.05 3.10 13.73
N VAL A 308 8.57 1.94 13.28
CA VAL A 308 7.25 1.83 12.65
C VAL A 308 6.13 2.21 13.62
N LEU A 309 6.16 1.69 14.84
CA LEU A 309 5.11 2.02 15.82
C LEU A 309 5.13 3.48 16.24
N ALA A 310 6.31 4.12 16.32
CA ALA A 310 6.45 5.50 16.72
C ALA A 310 6.02 6.51 15.64
N GLU A 311 6.23 6.20 14.35
CA GLU A 311 6.11 7.22 13.30
C GLU A 311 5.40 6.76 12.02
N HIS A 312 5.23 5.44 11.82
CA HIS A 312 4.81 4.91 10.52
C HIS A 312 3.61 3.97 10.60
N THR A 313 2.65 4.30 11.46
CA THR A 313 1.33 3.63 11.47
C THR A 313 0.33 4.41 10.61
N TYR A 314 -0.78 3.78 10.22
CA TYR A 314 -1.88 4.47 9.55
C TYR A 314 -2.52 5.54 10.42
N ASP A 315 -2.45 5.43 11.75
CA ASP A 315 -2.87 6.48 12.66
C ASP A 315 -2.17 7.81 12.31
N HIS A 316 -0.84 7.79 12.19
CA HIS A 316 -0.06 8.97 11.81
C HIS A 316 -0.44 9.52 10.43
N ARG A 317 -0.77 8.63 9.48
CA ARG A 317 -1.18 9.04 8.13
C ARG A 317 -2.55 9.72 8.14
N PHE A 318 -3.53 9.11 8.82
CA PHE A 318 -4.88 9.69 8.93
C PHE A 318 -4.89 10.99 9.74
N GLU A 319 -4.15 11.08 10.84
CA GLU A 319 -4.00 12.33 11.57
C GLU A 319 -3.40 13.45 10.72
N ALA A 320 -2.42 13.15 9.86
CA ALA A 320 -1.86 14.12 8.93
C ALA A 320 -2.90 14.58 7.89
N ILE A 321 -3.72 13.65 7.38
CA ILE A 321 -4.82 13.95 6.46
C ILE A 321 -5.86 14.83 7.15
N PHE A 322 -6.28 14.49 8.36
CA PHE A 322 -7.29 15.25 9.10
C PHE A 322 -6.79 16.66 9.43
N ARG A 323 -5.52 16.81 9.82
CA ARG A 323 -4.90 18.13 9.99
C ARG A 323 -4.87 18.95 8.70
N ALA A 324 -4.54 18.33 7.57
CA ALA A 324 -4.54 18.99 6.26
C ALA A 324 -5.93 19.45 5.85
N LEU A 325 -6.97 18.74 6.26
CA LEU A 325 -8.37 19.11 6.06
C LEU A 325 -8.91 20.04 7.16
N GLN A 326 -8.10 20.44 8.13
CA GLN A 326 -8.49 21.26 9.29
C GLN A 326 -9.59 20.61 10.16
N LEU A 327 -9.66 19.26 10.17
CA LEU A 327 -10.59 18.46 10.97
C LEU A 327 -10.05 18.15 12.37
N GLY A 328 -9.33 19.04 12.97
CA GLY A 328 -8.71 18.90 14.29
C GLY A 328 -8.56 20.24 14.93
N GLY A 329 -9.65 20.99 15.02
CA GLY A 329 -9.76 22.17 15.83
C GLY A 329 -10.09 21.78 17.27
N ASP A 330 -9.16 22.08 18.20
CA ASP A 330 -9.36 22.16 19.64
C ASP A 330 -9.79 20.89 20.40
N ALA A 331 -8.85 19.95 20.55
CA ALA A 331 -8.72 19.20 21.80
C ALA A 331 -7.39 19.64 22.43
N ALA A 332 -7.41 20.80 23.11
CA ALA A 332 -6.40 21.23 24.05
C ALA A 332 -6.61 20.53 25.40
#